data_b80cd54ed688117735aafc99696fc65e
#
_entry.id   b80cd54ed688117735aafc99696fc65e
#
_cell.length_a   1.000
_cell.length_b   1.000
_cell.length_c   1.000
_cell.angle_alpha   90.00
_cell.angle_beta   90.00
_cell.angle_gamma   90.00
#
_symmetry.space_group_name_H-M   'P 1'
#
loop_
_entity.id
_entity.type
_entity.pdbx_description
1 polymer ?
#
loop_
_entity_poly.entity_id
_entity_poly.type
_entity_poly.pdbx_seq_one_letter_code
_entity_poly.pdbx_strand_id
1 'polypeptide(L)'
;MDQYAPNLAGTWKLRFTTATDATFKVGKRGPATTLQYVNATVGTFTNIIEYRENPGKVKGFQVVVEGAPVNDTRIDLTFKRVIIDRRSRVGLNRIVIPLPNFKWLQRFARKKTEEQKEEQARKRKGPYFNMLYLDDEMRIHKTGDGNYFVQTRLYDAWDPMIGWTLITAV
;
A
#
# COMPACT_ATOMS: atom_id res chain seq x y z
N MET A 1 0.62 10.82 -22.05
CA MET A 1 -0.82 10.89 -21.70
C MET A 1 -0.93 10.54 -20.25
N ASP A 2 -1.25 11.53 -19.44
CA ASP A 2 -1.38 11.32 -18.01
C ASP A 2 -2.67 10.55 -17.75
N GLN A 3 -2.53 9.22 -17.59
CA GLN A 3 -3.66 8.32 -17.28
C GLN A 3 -4.23 8.56 -15.89
N TYR A 4 -3.55 9.37 -15.06
CA TYR A 4 -3.91 9.67 -13.69
C TYR A 4 -4.15 11.16 -13.53
N ALA A 5 -5.06 11.53 -12.62
CA ALA A 5 -5.21 12.91 -12.23
C ALA A 5 -3.84 13.48 -11.80
N PRO A 6 -3.44 14.67 -12.27
CA PRO A 6 -2.11 15.23 -11.99
C PRO A 6 -1.84 15.33 -10.48
N ASN A 7 -2.89 15.50 -9.68
CA ASN A 7 -2.80 15.63 -8.23
C ASN A 7 -2.67 14.28 -7.49
N LEU A 8 -2.65 13.14 -8.19
CA LEU A 8 -2.52 11.84 -7.53
C LEU A 8 -1.06 11.50 -7.17
N ALA A 9 -0.10 11.99 -7.93
CA ALA A 9 1.33 11.74 -7.69
C ALA A 9 1.80 12.32 -6.35
N GLY A 10 2.77 11.67 -5.73
CA GLY A 10 3.41 12.15 -4.49
C GLY A 10 3.23 11.20 -3.31
N THR A 11 3.56 11.70 -2.12
CA THR A 11 3.51 10.92 -0.87
C THR A 11 2.28 11.29 -0.06
N TRP A 12 1.55 10.26 0.36
CA TRP A 12 0.30 10.38 1.09
C TRP A 12 0.40 9.69 2.44
N LYS A 13 0.04 10.38 3.51
CA LYS A 13 0.01 9.83 4.87
C LYS A 13 -1.40 9.41 5.23
N LEU A 14 -1.55 8.15 5.66
CA LEU A 14 -2.84 7.65 6.15
C LEU A 14 -3.22 8.38 7.46
N ARG A 15 -4.43 8.96 7.47
CA ARG A 15 -5.02 9.64 8.62
C ARG A 15 -6.13 8.84 9.27
N PHE A 16 -6.96 8.21 8.43
CA PHE A 16 -8.08 7.40 8.89
C PHE A 16 -8.35 6.26 7.92
N THR A 17 -8.77 5.12 8.44
CA THR A 17 -9.29 4.00 7.66
C THR A 17 -10.28 3.18 8.48
N THR A 18 -11.25 2.58 7.79
CA THR A 18 -12.15 1.56 8.37
C THR A 18 -11.58 0.16 8.26
N ALA A 19 -10.49 -0.05 7.49
CA ALA A 19 -9.83 -1.34 7.37
C ALA A 19 -9.04 -1.65 8.65
N THR A 20 -9.39 -2.73 9.33
CA THR A 20 -8.77 -3.12 10.60
C THR A 20 -7.33 -3.61 10.46
N ASP A 21 -6.97 -4.10 9.29
CA ASP A 21 -5.65 -4.62 8.93
C ASP A 21 -4.70 -3.57 8.35
N ALA A 22 -5.23 -2.48 7.80
CA ALA A 22 -4.41 -1.45 7.16
C ALA A 22 -3.59 -0.59 8.13
N THR A 23 -3.96 -0.56 9.40
CA THR A 23 -3.21 0.17 10.42
C THR A 23 -2.12 -0.66 11.06
N PHE A 24 -2.07 -1.95 10.76
CA PHE A 24 -1.14 -2.91 11.36
C PHE A 24 -0.90 -2.62 12.85
N LYS A 25 -2.00 -2.54 13.62
CA LYS A 25 -1.94 -2.55 15.08
C LYS A 25 -1.36 -3.89 15.54
N VAL A 26 -0.12 -4.09 15.23
CA VAL A 26 0.55 -5.34 15.52
C VAL A 26 1.08 -5.26 16.93
N GLY A 27 0.27 -5.70 17.83
CA GLY A 27 0.46 -5.91 19.25
C GLY A 27 1.83 -5.54 19.85
N LYS A 28 2.83 -6.34 19.66
CA LYS A 28 4.17 -6.16 20.26
C LYS A 28 5.12 -5.22 19.49
N ARG A 29 4.72 -4.64 18.34
CA ARG A 29 5.62 -3.85 17.48
C ARG A 29 5.49 -2.34 17.63
N GLY A 30 4.61 -1.88 18.49
CA GLY A 30 4.38 -0.44 18.70
C GLY A 30 3.64 0.25 17.54
N PRO A 31 3.47 1.58 17.62
CA PRO A 31 2.77 2.35 16.61
C PRO A 31 3.50 2.33 15.27
N ALA A 32 2.72 2.19 14.19
CA ALA A 32 3.21 2.25 12.83
C ALA A 32 2.77 3.55 12.14
N THR A 33 3.64 4.09 11.28
CA THR A 33 3.27 5.12 10.31
C THR A 33 2.97 4.44 9.00
N THR A 34 1.79 4.73 8.43
CA THR A 34 1.39 4.21 7.13
C THR A 34 1.41 5.34 6.11
N LEU A 35 2.22 5.15 5.08
CA LEU A 35 2.37 6.07 3.95
C LEU A 35 2.03 5.33 2.65
N GLN A 36 1.69 6.09 1.62
CA GLN A 36 1.64 5.58 0.26
C GLN A 36 2.34 6.57 -0.67
N TYR A 37 3.36 6.10 -1.37
CA TYR A 37 4.00 6.83 -2.44
C TYR A 37 3.36 6.45 -3.78
N VAL A 38 2.95 7.46 -4.56
CA VAL A 38 2.37 7.27 -5.88
C VAL A 38 3.29 7.87 -6.93
N ASN A 39 3.78 7.01 -7.81
CA ASN A 39 4.47 7.44 -9.02
C ASN A 39 3.49 7.35 -10.21
N ALA A 40 2.88 8.48 -10.56
CA ALA A 40 1.88 8.53 -11.62
C ALA A 40 2.49 8.28 -13.02
N THR A 41 3.78 8.58 -13.22
CA THR A 41 4.46 8.37 -14.51
C THR A 41 4.51 6.89 -14.89
N VAL A 42 4.75 6.01 -13.91
CA VAL A 42 4.84 4.55 -14.13
C VAL A 42 3.62 3.80 -13.58
N GLY A 43 2.64 4.50 -13.05
CA GLY A 43 1.41 3.91 -12.53
C GLY A 43 1.61 3.03 -11.30
N THR A 44 2.58 3.34 -10.42
CA THR A 44 2.82 2.51 -9.24
C THR A 44 2.43 3.19 -7.95
N PHE A 45 1.90 2.38 -7.03
CA PHE A 45 1.55 2.73 -5.66
C PHE A 45 2.40 1.89 -4.72
N THR A 46 3.20 2.54 -3.89
CA THR A 46 4.00 1.86 -2.88
C THR A 46 3.41 2.13 -1.50
N ASN A 47 2.77 1.13 -0.91
CA ASN A 47 2.30 1.21 0.48
C ASN A 47 3.48 0.95 1.40
N ILE A 48 3.69 1.84 2.36
CA ILE A 48 4.83 1.83 3.27
C ILE A 48 4.31 1.81 4.69
N ILE A 49 4.78 0.83 5.48
CA ILE A 49 4.47 0.71 6.89
C ILE A 49 5.78 0.75 7.64
N GLU A 50 5.94 1.77 8.48
CA GLU A 50 7.14 2.00 9.26
C GLU A 50 6.87 1.88 10.75
N TYR A 51 7.71 1.10 11.44
CA TYR A 51 7.69 0.95 12.90
C TYR A 51 8.77 1.84 13.51
N ARG A 52 8.39 2.98 14.09
CA ARG A 52 9.34 3.95 14.64
C ARG A 52 10.00 3.49 15.93
N GLU A 53 9.26 2.85 16.80
CA GLU A 53 9.66 2.51 18.16
C GLU A 53 10.05 1.03 18.32
N ASN A 54 10.19 0.30 17.21
CA ASN A 54 10.37 -1.14 17.29
C ASN A 54 11.82 -1.51 17.58
N PRO A 55 12.13 -2.13 18.75
CA PRO A 55 13.43 -2.71 19.02
C PRO A 55 13.69 -3.98 18.19
N GLY A 56 12.72 -4.45 17.41
CA GLY A 56 12.79 -5.68 16.65
C GLY A 56 13.65 -5.61 15.39
N LYS A 57 13.81 -6.77 14.75
CA LYS A 57 14.63 -6.94 13.54
C LYS A 57 14.01 -6.31 12.28
N VAL A 58 12.68 -6.08 12.25
CA VAL A 58 11.95 -5.51 11.11
C VAL A 58 11.70 -4.04 11.35
N LYS A 59 12.16 -3.17 10.46
CA LYS A 59 11.92 -1.73 10.49
C LYS A 59 10.59 -1.36 9.86
N GLY A 60 10.19 -2.09 8.82
CA GLY A 60 8.98 -1.81 8.07
C GLY A 60 8.77 -2.75 6.89
N PHE A 61 7.68 -2.47 6.18
CA PHE A 61 7.30 -3.19 4.97
C PHE A 61 6.94 -2.18 3.89
N GLN A 62 7.23 -2.56 2.64
CA GLN A 62 6.73 -1.85 1.48
C GLN A 62 6.00 -2.85 0.59
N VAL A 63 4.82 -2.48 0.11
CA VAL A 63 4.06 -3.27 -0.86
C VAL A 63 3.94 -2.46 -2.13
N VAL A 64 4.58 -2.92 -3.19
CA VAL A 64 4.52 -2.26 -4.50
C VAL A 64 3.37 -2.84 -5.29
N VAL A 65 2.50 -1.96 -5.72
CA VAL A 65 1.27 -2.27 -6.45
C VAL A 65 1.27 -1.46 -7.75
N GLU A 66 0.94 -2.07 -8.85
CA GLU A 66 0.66 -1.39 -10.11
C GLU A 66 -0.83 -1.08 -10.19
N GLY A 67 -1.17 0.15 -10.54
CA GLY A 67 -2.53 0.61 -10.78
C GLY A 67 -2.82 0.70 -12.25
N ALA A 68 -4.02 0.31 -12.65
CA ALA A 68 -4.54 0.49 -14.01
C ALA A 68 -5.86 1.26 -13.94
N PRO A 69 -5.92 2.51 -14.42
CA PRO A 69 -7.17 3.27 -14.49
C PRO A 69 -8.18 2.55 -15.38
N VAL A 70 -9.39 2.37 -14.87
CA VAL A 70 -10.51 1.78 -15.61
C VAL A 70 -11.47 2.88 -16.09
N ASN A 71 -11.67 3.89 -15.25
CA ASN A 71 -12.43 5.11 -15.54
C ASN A 71 -11.94 6.25 -14.64
N ASP A 72 -12.63 7.38 -14.65
CA ASP A 72 -12.24 8.60 -13.91
C ASP A 72 -12.07 8.42 -12.41
N THR A 73 -12.70 7.39 -11.83
CA THR A 73 -12.67 7.17 -10.37
C THR A 73 -12.04 5.84 -9.98
N ARG A 74 -12.11 4.82 -10.84
CA ARG A 74 -11.69 3.47 -10.49
C ARG A 74 -10.30 3.14 -10.99
N ILE A 75 -9.49 2.60 -10.10
CA ILE A 75 -8.15 2.07 -10.38
C ILE A 75 -8.11 0.61 -9.93
N ASP A 76 -7.89 -0.31 -10.88
CA ASP A 76 -7.64 -1.72 -10.60
C ASP A 76 -6.19 -1.91 -10.18
N LEU A 77 -5.94 -2.84 -9.26
CA LEU A 77 -4.65 -3.01 -8.61
C LEU A 77 -4.04 -4.38 -8.91
N THR A 78 -2.73 -4.40 -9.14
CA THR A 78 -1.95 -5.64 -9.28
C THR A 78 -0.75 -5.60 -8.33
N PHE A 79 -0.71 -6.49 -7.36
CA PHE A 79 0.43 -6.59 -6.44
C PHE A 79 1.66 -7.13 -7.16
N LYS A 80 2.80 -6.45 -7.06
CA LYS A 80 4.05 -6.81 -7.75
C LYS A 80 5.07 -7.44 -6.81
N ARG A 81 5.33 -6.82 -5.66
CA ARG A 81 6.33 -7.28 -4.71
C ARG A 81 6.10 -6.74 -3.30
N VAL A 82 6.62 -7.46 -2.32
CA VAL A 82 6.77 -7.00 -0.94
C VAL A 82 8.25 -6.80 -0.67
N ILE A 83 8.58 -5.70 -0.01
CA ILE A 83 9.92 -5.39 0.46
C ILE A 83 9.86 -5.36 1.98
N ILE A 84 10.74 -6.12 2.63
CA ILE A 84 10.87 -6.14 4.08
C ILE A 84 12.17 -5.44 4.44
N ASP A 85 12.05 -4.29 5.11
CA ASP A 85 13.20 -3.55 5.62
C ASP A 85 13.54 -4.03 7.04
N ARG A 86 14.81 -4.43 7.24
CA ARG A 86 15.30 -5.04 8.48
C ARG A 86 16.45 -4.26 9.08
N ARG A 87 16.63 -4.42 10.40
CA ARG A 87 17.87 -4.06 11.08
C ARG A 87 18.75 -5.30 11.08
N SER A 88 19.83 -5.28 10.30
CA SER A 88 20.81 -6.37 10.29
C SER A 88 22.19 -5.81 10.55
N ARG A 89 22.97 -6.51 11.39
CA ARG A 89 24.39 -6.21 11.60
C ARG A 89 25.28 -6.77 10.48
N VAL A 90 24.72 -7.63 9.62
CA VAL A 90 25.48 -8.43 8.63
C VAL A 90 25.17 -7.98 7.18
N GLY A 91 24.63 -6.77 6.97
CA GLY A 91 24.50 -6.16 5.63
C GLY A 91 23.20 -6.46 4.86
N LEU A 92 22.46 -7.56 5.11
CA LEU A 92 21.19 -7.85 4.45
C LEU A 92 20.03 -7.09 5.13
N ASN A 93 19.95 -5.78 4.80
CA ASN A 93 18.96 -4.90 5.40
C ASN A 93 17.60 -4.92 4.68
N ARG A 94 17.52 -5.50 3.49
CA ARG A 94 16.33 -5.50 2.65
C ARG A 94 16.11 -6.87 2.00
N ILE A 95 14.87 -7.39 2.11
CA ILE A 95 14.44 -8.62 1.45
C ILE A 95 13.33 -8.23 0.48
N VAL A 96 13.50 -8.59 -0.79
CA VAL A 96 12.49 -8.35 -1.84
C VAL A 96 11.84 -9.68 -2.20
N ILE A 97 10.53 -9.76 -2.06
CA ILE A 97 9.73 -10.94 -2.38
C ILE A 97 8.82 -10.57 -3.55
N PRO A 98 9.07 -11.09 -4.76
CA PRO A 98 8.15 -10.90 -5.87
C PRO A 98 6.83 -11.63 -5.56
N LEU A 99 5.72 -11.01 -5.90
CA LEU A 99 4.38 -11.59 -5.77
C LEU A 99 3.90 -12.01 -7.16
N PRO A 100 4.26 -13.19 -7.66
CA PRO A 100 3.75 -13.67 -8.92
C PRO A 100 2.27 -13.99 -8.73
N ASN A 101 1.43 -13.32 -9.50
CA ASN A 101 -0.02 -13.56 -9.60
C ASN A 101 -0.67 -14.13 -8.33
N PHE A 102 -1.47 -13.33 -7.66
CA PHE A 102 -2.20 -13.57 -6.40
C PHE A 102 -2.81 -15.00 -6.19
N LYS A 103 -2.85 -15.82 -7.24
CA LYS A 103 -3.30 -17.21 -7.21
C LYS A 103 -2.47 -18.11 -6.28
N TRP A 104 -1.21 -17.77 -6.02
CA TRP A 104 -0.33 -18.55 -5.15
C TRP A 104 -0.64 -18.31 -3.66
N LEU A 105 -0.93 -17.06 -3.26
CA LEU A 105 -1.33 -16.76 -1.87
C LEU A 105 -2.67 -17.40 -1.50
N GLN A 106 -3.56 -17.58 -2.45
CA GLN A 106 -4.84 -18.27 -2.23
C GLN A 106 -4.68 -19.75 -1.90
N ARG A 107 -3.56 -20.39 -2.26
CA ARG A 107 -3.25 -21.79 -1.91
C ARG A 107 -2.96 -22.00 -0.43
N PHE A 108 -2.49 -20.96 0.27
CA PHE A 108 -2.23 -21.00 1.71
C PHE A 108 -3.39 -20.48 2.56
N ALA A 109 -4.38 -19.84 1.96
CA ALA A 109 -5.63 -19.56 2.60
C ALA A 109 -6.41 -20.86 2.79
N ARG A 110 -6.79 -21.16 4.04
CA ARG A 110 -7.51 -22.36 4.49
C ARG A 110 -8.53 -22.85 3.47
N LYS A 111 -8.67 -24.20 3.37
CA LYS A 111 -9.73 -24.88 2.61
C LYS A 111 -11.08 -24.18 2.84
N LYS A 112 -11.57 -23.48 1.83
CA LYS A 112 -12.87 -22.81 1.86
C LYS A 112 -13.93 -23.78 1.36
N THR A 113 -15.11 -23.71 1.94
CA THR A 113 -16.31 -24.46 1.52
C THR A 113 -16.70 -24.06 0.09
N GLU A 114 -17.37 -24.95 -0.66
CA GLU A 114 -17.76 -24.71 -2.07
C GLU A 114 -18.62 -23.45 -2.24
N GLU A 115 -19.53 -23.15 -1.31
CA GLU A 115 -20.33 -21.91 -1.29
C GLU A 115 -19.48 -20.64 -1.22
N GLN A 116 -18.38 -20.68 -0.43
CA GLN A 116 -17.43 -19.57 -0.35
C GLN A 116 -16.59 -19.44 -1.62
N LYS A 117 -16.41 -20.51 -2.39
CA LYS A 117 -15.73 -20.49 -3.69
C LYS A 117 -16.60 -19.87 -4.77
N GLU A 118 -17.91 -20.12 -4.76
CA GLU A 118 -18.85 -19.52 -5.71
C GLU A 118 -19.07 -18.03 -5.46
N GLU A 119 -19.14 -17.60 -4.20
CA GLU A 119 -19.21 -16.20 -3.84
C GLU A 119 -17.93 -15.44 -4.23
N GLN A 120 -16.76 -16.10 -4.11
CA GLN A 120 -15.49 -15.56 -4.60
C GLN A 120 -15.37 -15.59 -6.12
N ALA A 121 -15.99 -16.54 -6.81
CA ALA A 121 -16.01 -16.55 -8.27
C ALA A 121 -16.83 -15.38 -8.83
N ARG A 122 -17.88 -14.94 -8.13
CA ARG A 122 -18.63 -13.70 -8.42
C ARG A 122 -17.81 -12.44 -8.08
N LYS A 123 -16.93 -12.49 -7.08
CA LYS A 123 -15.98 -11.41 -6.68
C LYS A 123 -14.68 -11.40 -7.47
N ARG A 124 -14.57 -12.05 -8.60
CA ARG A 124 -13.35 -12.17 -9.46
C ARG A 124 -12.94 -10.88 -10.18
N LYS A 125 -13.36 -9.73 -9.73
CA LYS A 125 -12.63 -8.48 -9.99
C LYS A 125 -11.48 -8.44 -9.01
N GLY A 126 -10.25 -8.34 -9.51
CA GLY A 126 -9.05 -8.17 -8.68
C GLY A 126 -9.21 -7.01 -7.70
N PRO A 127 -8.27 -6.79 -6.78
CA PRO A 127 -8.33 -5.66 -5.86
C PRO A 127 -8.41 -4.36 -6.65
N TYR A 128 -9.21 -3.43 -6.18
CA TYR A 128 -9.39 -2.11 -6.77
C TYR A 128 -9.76 -1.09 -5.70
N PHE A 129 -9.66 0.17 -6.04
CA PHE A 129 -10.29 1.24 -5.28
C PHE A 129 -10.99 2.25 -6.21
N ASN A 130 -11.98 2.93 -5.65
CA ASN A 130 -12.63 4.07 -6.26
C ASN A 130 -12.20 5.34 -5.54
N MET A 131 -11.69 6.32 -6.30
CA MET A 131 -11.40 7.65 -5.80
C MET A 131 -12.73 8.38 -5.58
N LEU A 132 -12.98 8.83 -4.35
CA LEU A 132 -14.17 9.57 -3.98
C LEU A 132 -13.90 11.08 -3.90
N TYR A 133 -12.68 11.44 -3.53
CA TYR A 133 -12.23 12.82 -3.43
C TYR A 133 -10.73 12.90 -3.67
N LEU A 134 -10.29 13.94 -4.37
CA LEU A 134 -8.87 14.21 -4.60
C LEU A 134 -8.66 15.69 -4.84
N ASP A 135 -7.82 16.31 -4.01
CA ASP A 135 -7.26 17.65 -4.24
C ASP A 135 -5.74 17.65 -3.97
N ASP A 136 -5.14 18.82 -3.83
CA ASP A 136 -3.70 18.96 -3.61
C ASP A 136 -3.25 18.49 -2.23
N GLU A 137 -4.13 18.47 -1.23
CA GLU A 137 -3.81 18.21 0.16
C GLU A 137 -4.39 16.89 0.69
N MET A 138 -5.54 16.47 0.15
CA MET A 138 -6.28 15.33 0.69
C MET A 138 -6.82 14.42 -0.42
N ARG A 139 -6.91 13.15 -0.12
CA ARG A 139 -7.67 12.20 -0.93
C ARG A 139 -8.46 11.22 -0.07
N ILE A 140 -9.59 10.80 -0.61
CA ILE A 140 -10.46 9.79 -0.03
C ILE A 140 -10.73 8.74 -1.07
N HIS A 141 -10.49 7.48 -0.75
CA HIS A 141 -10.84 6.38 -1.63
C HIS A 141 -11.52 5.25 -0.87
N LYS A 142 -12.28 4.44 -1.60
CA LYS A 142 -12.98 3.27 -1.11
C LYS A 142 -12.51 2.03 -1.85
N THR A 143 -12.07 1.00 -1.12
CA THR A 143 -11.65 -0.27 -1.71
C THR A 143 -12.83 -1.14 -2.12
N GLY A 144 -12.57 -2.16 -2.95
CA GLY A 144 -13.58 -3.14 -3.35
C GLY A 144 -14.23 -3.89 -2.20
N ASP A 145 -13.51 -4.01 -1.07
CA ASP A 145 -14.02 -4.61 0.18
C ASP A 145 -14.85 -3.64 1.03
N GLY A 146 -15.09 -2.42 0.53
CA GLY A 146 -15.93 -1.42 1.19
C GLY A 146 -15.22 -0.53 2.21
N ASN A 147 -13.91 -0.69 2.39
CA ASN A 147 -13.13 0.10 3.35
C ASN A 147 -12.80 1.49 2.81
N TYR A 148 -12.87 2.49 3.68
CA TYR A 148 -12.50 3.86 3.39
C TYR A 148 -11.08 4.16 3.86
N PHE A 149 -10.39 5.00 3.09
CA PHE A 149 -9.06 5.52 3.39
C PHE A 149 -9.06 7.02 3.20
N VAL A 150 -8.68 7.76 4.24
CA VAL A 150 -8.49 9.20 4.21
C VAL A 150 -7.00 9.46 4.37
N GLN A 151 -6.42 10.18 3.42
CA GLN A 151 -4.98 10.43 3.38
C GLN A 151 -4.71 11.90 3.10
N THR A 152 -3.67 12.45 3.72
CA THR A 152 -3.19 13.81 3.44
C THR A 152 -1.84 13.75 2.78
N ARG A 153 -1.58 14.71 1.89
CA ARG A 153 -0.31 14.85 1.20
C ARG A 153 0.81 15.20 2.18
N LEU A 154 1.98 14.63 1.94
CA LEU A 154 3.23 15.07 2.55
C LEU A 154 4.03 15.80 1.49
N TYR A 155 4.38 17.05 1.78
CA TYR A 155 5.19 17.91 0.90
C TYR A 155 6.68 17.69 1.09
N ASP A 156 7.10 17.12 2.23
CA ASP A 156 8.49 16.76 2.47
C ASP A 156 8.86 15.52 1.67
N ALA A 157 9.85 15.69 0.80
CA ALA A 157 10.25 14.70 -0.17
C ALA A 157 10.72 13.40 0.48
N TRP A 158 9.87 12.36 0.44
CA TRP A 158 10.34 11.01 0.62
C TRP A 158 10.78 10.48 -0.75
N ASP A 159 12.06 10.12 -0.88
CA ASP A 159 12.58 9.48 -2.07
C ASP A 159 12.68 7.96 -1.85
N PRO A 160 11.93 7.15 -2.60
CA PRO A 160 11.98 5.69 -2.49
C PRO A 160 13.34 5.10 -2.88
N MET A 161 14.19 5.84 -3.58
CA MET A 161 15.52 5.40 -4.02
C MET A 161 16.59 5.60 -2.95
N ILE A 162 16.43 6.59 -2.08
CA ILE A 162 17.43 6.97 -1.07
C ILE A 162 17.20 6.23 0.26
N GLY A 163 16.05 5.58 0.43
CA GLY A 163 15.67 4.95 1.70
C GLY A 163 15.23 6.00 2.74
N TRP A 164 15.06 5.58 3.98
CA TRP A 164 14.49 6.33 5.11
C TRP A 164 15.28 7.58 5.56
N THR A 165 15.68 8.44 4.67
CA THR A 165 16.26 9.73 5.04
C THR A 165 15.13 10.75 5.03
N LEU A 166 14.58 11.04 6.20
CA LEU A 166 13.81 12.25 6.43
C LEU A 166 14.77 13.41 6.19
N ILE A 167 14.63 14.11 5.07
CA ILE A 167 15.22 15.43 4.91
C ILE A 167 14.34 16.32 5.80
N THR A 168 14.77 16.56 7.03
CA THR A 168 14.26 17.65 7.83
C THR A 168 14.68 18.92 7.11
N ALA A 169 13.73 19.59 6.47
CA ALA A 169 13.96 20.97 6.02
C ALA A 169 14.27 21.83 7.26
N VAL A 170 15.37 22.53 7.18
CA VAL A 170 15.81 23.59 8.11
C VAL A 170 14.90 24.79 7.95
#